data_34f97ff3b74e55b5c18f45be0417d109
#
_entry.id   34f97ff3b74e55b5c18f45be0417d109
#
_cell.length_a   1.000
_cell.length_b   1.000
_cell.length_c   1.000
_cell.angle_alpha   90.00
_cell.angle_beta   90.00
_cell.angle_gamma   90.00
#
_symmetry.space_group_name_H-M   'P 1'
#
loop_
_entity.id
_entity.type
_entity.pdbx_description
1 polymer ?
#
loop_
_entity_poly.entity_id
_entity_poly.type
_entity_poly.pdbx_seq_one_letter_code
_entity_poly.pdbx_strand_id
1 'polypeptide(L)'
;MSHLRNAALAACSALLFAASLAGQAISPATTVRIDAGASTTPFPHFWEKTFGSGRAILSLRESYRNDLEAVKRITDFESVRFHGILMDEVGLYDPHRIVQDPGLAPQAAHDASQYNFMYVDQIYDGLLARGIRPYVELSFMPRKLAEDPKRGFPFFYNPDVSPPKDYALWDDMIRAFAAHLVARYGIDEVSKWKFEVWNEPNLDFWGGSPKQSTYWTLYDHTAQAIKSVSPRLQVGGPSTAQAAWVPDFINHVSESHIPVDFVSTHVYGNDTAHDVFGTDEKIPRDQMVARAVKKVHDQIAASPLPNLPLIFSEYGASYSNEPDVEDSPFMGPWLANTIRQCDGLVDNMSYWSFSDVFEEQGVARTPFYGGFGIIAADSIPKASFNAFAILHRLGDQRIAVDSDSVLATKRADGGLAIALWNYQPPAGTGATYTKPAKLPGEPRTFAIELEHLGSVKSATLLRVDSTHGNSLALFDDMGRPANPTQGQIAALRAAAVLPPPERIPIKNGRVEVTIPSYGLAVLLIQK
;
A
#
# COMPACT_ATOMS: atom_id res chain seq x y z
N MET A 1 -40.14 -80.51 -19.31
CA MET A 1 -40.43 -80.68 -20.72
C MET A 1 -39.73 -79.60 -21.50
N SER A 2 -38.86 -80.09 -22.36
CA SER A 2 -38.33 -79.59 -23.68
C SER A 2 -37.79 -78.21 -23.73
N HIS A 3 -36.49 -78.09 -23.86
CA HIS A 3 -35.63 -78.12 -25.09
C HIS A 3 -35.88 -76.99 -26.08
N LEU A 4 -34.86 -76.15 -26.29
CA LEU A 4 -34.00 -76.04 -27.51
C LEU A 4 -33.31 -74.69 -27.44
N ARG A 5 -31.99 -74.64 -27.34
CA ARG A 5 -30.95 -74.39 -28.30
C ARG A 5 -31.28 -73.29 -29.29
N ASN A 6 -30.46 -72.20 -29.25
CA ASN A 6 -29.65 -71.85 -30.44
C ASN A 6 -28.50 -70.88 -30.07
N ALA A 7 -27.34 -71.24 -30.60
CA ALA A 7 -26.13 -70.48 -30.59
C ALA A 7 -26.20 -69.44 -31.76
N ALA A 8 -25.65 -68.26 -31.55
CA ALA A 8 -25.21 -67.42 -32.64
C ALA A 8 -24.18 -66.37 -32.22
N LEU A 9 -23.02 -66.53 -32.75
CA LEU A 9 -22.01 -65.55 -33.22
C LEU A 9 -21.60 -64.37 -32.29
N ALA A 10 -20.38 -64.51 -31.79
CA ALA A 10 -19.51 -63.40 -31.40
C ALA A 10 -19.16 -62.51 -32.60
N ALA A 11 -19.53 -61.25 -32.54
CA ALA A 11 -18.97 -60.20 -33.38
C ALA A 11 -18.12 -59.25 -32.49
N CYS A 12 -16.80 -59.41 -32.58
CA CYS A 12 -15.84 -58.44 -32.06
C CYS A 12 -15.96 -57.11 -32.79
N SER A 13 -16.59 -56.12 -32.18
CA SER A 13 -16.45 -54.72 -32.57
C SER A 13 -15.37 -54.07 -31.74
N ALA A 14 -14.17 -54.00 -32.29
CA ALA A 14 -13.07 -53.16 -31.76
C ALA A 14 -13.46 -51.68 -31.94
N LEU A 15 -13.98 -51.07 -30.90
CA LEU A 15 -14.09 -49.59 -30.81
C LEU A 15 -12.69 -49.02 -30.54
N LEU A 16 -12.09 -48.51 -31.59
CA LEU A 16 -10.93 -47.60 -31.52
C LEU A 16 -11.37 -46.33 -30.78
N PHE A 17 -11.04 -46.25 -29.48
CA PHE A 17 -10.99 -44.96 -28.79
C PHE A 17 -9.78 -44.18 -29.31
N ALA A 18 -10.02 -43.35 -30.36
CA ALA A 18 -9.13 -42.27 -30.66
C ALA A 18 -9.25 -41.23 -29.55
N ALA A 19 -8.38 -41.32 -28.55
CA ALA A 19 -8.17 -40.24 -27.61
C ALA A 19 -7.62 -39.05 -28.44
N SER A 20 -8.47 -38.11 -28.77
CA SER A 20 -8.07 -36.79 -29.24
C SER A 20 -7.33 -36.12 -28.10
N LEU A 21 -6.02 -36.22 -28.09
CA LEU A 21 -5.14 -35.27 -27.44
C LEU A 21 -5.41 -33.92 -28.13
N ALA A 22 -6.41 -33.17 -27.66
CA ALA A 22 -6.51 -31.76 -27.93
C ALA A 22 -5.28 -31.13 -27.26
N GLY A 23 -4.19 -31.04 -28.02
CA GLY A 23 -3.05 -30.21 -27.65
C GLY A 23 -3.59 -28.82 -27.41
N GLN A 24 -3.53 -28.35 -26.15
CA GLN A 24 -3.73 -26.95 -25.85
C GLN A 24 -2.78 -26.19 -26.78
N ALA A 25 -3.33 -25.37 -27.65
CA ALA A 25 -2.54 -24.49 -28.50
C ALA A 25 -1.76 -23.57 -27.55
N ILE A 26 -0.46 -23.82 -27.43
CA ILE A 26 0.44 -22.95 -26.65
C ILE A 26 0.38 -21.61 -27.36
N SER A 27 -0.18 -20.61 -26.69
CA SER A 27 -0.14 -19.23 -27.20
C SER A 27 1.29 -18.85 -27.56
N PRO A 28 1.54 -18.21 -28.71
CA PRO A 28 2.89 -17.85 -29.08
C PRO A 28 3.55 -16.98 -28.00
N ALA A 29 4.84 -17.24 -27.75
CA ALA A 29 5.58 -16.47 -26.75
C ALA A 29 5.62 -14.98 -27.12
N THR A 30 5.36 -14.12 -26.15
CA THR A 30 5.53 -12.67 -26.30
C THR A 30 7.04 -12.36 -26.30
N THR A 31 7.58 -11.96 -27.44
CA THR A 31 9.00 -11.58 -27.53
C THR A 31 9.18 -10.15 -27.05
N VAL A 32 10.14 -9.95 -26.14
CA VAL A 32 10.50 -8.64 -25.58
C VAL A 32 12.01 -8.48 -25.69
N ARG A 33 12.48 -7.40 -26.31
CA ARG A 33 13.90 -7.08 -26.46
C ARG A 33 14.35 -6.12 -25.36
N ILE A 34 15.48 -6.42 -24.74
CA ILE A 34 16.08 -5.60 -23.71
C ILE A 34 17.56 -5.39 -24.04
N ASP A 35 17.92 -4.16 -24.34
CA ASP A 35 19.31 -3.77 -24.60
C ASP A 35 19.99 -3.36 -23.29
N ALA A 36 20.90 -4.21 -22.79
CA ALA A 36 21.70 -3.92 -21.60
C ALA A 36 22.68 -2.73 -21.81
N GLY A 37 22.94 -2.34 -23.07
CA GLY A 37 23.75 -1.17 -23.44
C GLY A 37 22.97 0.14 -23.49
N ALA A 38 21.65 0.10 -23.49
CA ALA A 38 20.81 1.28 -23.65
C ALA A 38 21.01 2.33 -22.54
N SER A 39 20.68 3.57 -22.86
CA SER A 39 20.55 4.66 -21.87
C SER A 39 19.45 4.34 -20.88
N THR A 40 19.61 4.82 -19.64
CA THR A 40 18.66 4.60 -18.55
C THR A 40 18.11 5.91 -18.02
N THR A 41 16.97 5.85 -17.37
CA THR A 41 16.39 6.93 -16.55
C THR A 41 16.47 6.55 -15.07
N PRO A 42 16.57 7.52 -14.14
CA PRO A 42 16.46 7.23 -12.71
C PRO A 42 15.15 6.49 -12.41
N PHE A 43 15.22 5.49 -11.56
CA PHE A 43 14.08 4.71 -11.12
C PHE A 43 14.10 4.61 -9.59
N PRO A 44 13.70 5.68 -8.89
CA PRO A 44 13.64 5.67 -7.44
C PRO A 44 12.55 4.69 -6.99
N HIS A 45 12.79 3.97 -5.92
CA HIS A 45 11.84 3.01 -5.37
C HIS A 45 10.72 3.72 -4.60
N PHE A 46 9.96 4.58 -5.29
CA PHE A 46 8.94 5.46 -4.73
C PHE A 46 7.76 4.71 -4.09
N TRP A 47 7.56 3.42 -4.40
CA TRP A 47 6.43 2.60 -3.98
C TRP A 47 6.63 1.84 -2.65
N GLU A 48 7.84 1.84 -2.11
CA GLU A 48 8.19 1.03 -0.93
C GLU A 48 8.80 1.82 0.24
N LYS A 49 8.90 3.15 0.09
CA LYS A 49 9.49 4.02 1.11
C LYS A 49 8.52 4.37 2.22
N THR A 50 7.23 4.46 1.90
CA THR A 50 6.19 4.79 2.86
C THR A 50 5.07 3.77 2.79
N PHE A 51 4.56 3.35 3.95
CA PHE A 51 3.38 2.51 4.04
C PHE A 51 2.35 3.15 4.97
N GLY A 52 1.08 2.94 4.63
CA GLY A 52 -0.04 3.25 5.48
C GLY A 52 -0.21 2.25 6.62
N SER A 53 -1.01 2.63 7.57
CA SER A 53 -1.31 1.84 8.76
C SER A 53 -2.64 2.26 9.37
N GLY A 54 -3.17 1.45 10.26
CA GLY A 54 -4.26 1.85 11.14
C GLY A 54 -3.87 3.00 12.08
N ARG A 55 -4.55 3.14 13.21
CA ARG A 55 -4.35 4.28 14.11
C ARG A 55 -3.07 4.19 14.95
N ALA A 56 -2.55 5.33 15.35
CA ALA A 56 -1.26 5.52 16.03
C ALA A 56 -1.03 4.61 17.25
N ILE A 57 -2.03 4.46 18.11
CA ILE A 57 -1.91 3.66 19.35
C ILE A 57 -1.60 2.17 19.09
N LEU A 58 -1.94 1.64 17.91
CA LEU A 58 -1.64 0.26 17.54
C LEU A 58 -0.14 0.00 17.44
N SER A 59 0.67 1.04 17.19
CA SER A 59 2.13 0.93 17.11
C SER A 59 2.80 0.55 18.46
N LEU A 60 2.05 0.60 19.55
CA LEU A 60 2.50 0.11 20.86
C LEU A 60 2.36 -1.41 21.01
N ARG A 61 1.66 -2.10 20.10
CA ARG A 61 1.48 -3.55 20.13
C ARG A 61 2.70 -4.27 19.59
N GLU A 62 3.04 -5.39 20.19
CA GLU A 62 4.13 -6.24 19.74
C GLU A 62 3.92 -6.77 18.31
N SER A 63 2.70 -7.22 17.98
CA SER A 63 2.35 -7.71 16.63
C SER A 63 2.59 -6.64 15.55
N TYR A 64 2.18 -5.41 15.80
CA TYR A 64 2.43 -4.28 14.90
C TYR A 64 3.94 -4.06 14.69
N ARG A 65 4.73 -4.05 15.77
CA ARG A 65 6.17 -3.83 15.73
C ARG A 65 6.91 -4.96 15.00
N ASN A 66 6.48 -6.20 15.20
CA ASN A 66 7.01 -7.37 14.49
C ASN A 66 6.74 -7.28 12.99
N ASP A 67 5.53 -6.85 12.60
CA ASP A 67 5.16 -6.67 11.20
C ASP A 67 5.94 -5.52 10.55
N LEU A 68 6.12 -4.38 11.26
CA LEU A 68 7.02 -3.29 10.81
C LEU A 68 8.41 -3.81 10.47
N GLU A 69 9.01 -4.57 11.38
CA GLU A 69 10.34 -5.14 11.18
C GLU A 69 10.38 -6.15 10.03
N ALA A 70 9.30 -6.92 9.85
CA ALA A 70 9.20 -7.86 8.73
C ALA A 70 9.20 -7.13 7.38
N VAL A 71 8.41 -6.06 7.24
CA VAL A 71 8.37 -5.25 6.01
C VAL A 71 9.69 -4.49 5.79
N LYS A 72 10.28 -3.92 6.84
CA LYS A 72 11.59 -3.25 6.77
C LYS A 72 12.71 -4.16 6.26
N ARG A 73 12.65 -5.48 6.53
CA ARG A 73 13.65 -6.43 6.04
C ARG A 73 13.58 -6.71 4.55
N ILE A 74 12.45 -6.44 3.91
CA ILE A 74 12.22 -6.80 2.49
C ILE A 74 12.08 -5.60 1.57
N THR A 75 12.05 -4.38 2.12
CA THR A 75 11.86 -3.12 1.38
C THR A 75 12.73 -2.01 1.95
N ASP A 76 12.80 -0.88 1.24
CA ASP A 76 13.40 0.37 1.73
C ASP A 76 12.41 1.19 2.59
N PHE A 77 11.62 0.52 3.41
CA PHE A 77 10.62 1.15 4.29
C PHE A 77 11.24 2.25 5.16
N GLU A 78 10.99 3.50 4.84
CA GLU A 78 11.57 4.66 5.50
C GLU A 78 10.62 5.34 6.47
N SER A 79 9.31 5.37 6.16
CA SER A 79 8.32 6.08 6.96
C SER A 79 6.96 5.40 6.99
N VAL A 80 6.23 5.53 8.10
CA VAL A 80 4.88 5.01 8.29
C VAL A 80 3.90 6.15 8.53
N ARG A 81 2.75 6.12 7.81
CA ARG A 81 1.60 7.00 7.99
C ARG A 81 0.49 6.25 8.71
N PHE A 82 -0.01 6.80 9.79
CA PHE A 82 -1.14 6.27 10.56
C PHE A 82 -2.09 7.39 10.97
N HIS A 83 -3.36 7.04 11.15
CA HIS A 83 -4.37 7.95 11.66
C HIS A 83 -4.20 8.24 13.16
N GLY A 84 -4.68 9.40 13.57
CA GLY A 84 -5.10 9.62 14.95
C GLY A 84 -4.01 9.82 15.98
N ILE A 85 -2.87 10.42 15.63
CA ILE A 85 -1.86 10.81 16.63
C ILE A 85 -2.37 11.85 17.63
N LEU A 86 -3.41 12.63 17.26
CA LEU A 86 -4.01 13.64 18.13
C LEU A 86 -5.21 13.12 18.92
N MET A 87 -5.65 11.87 18.69
CA MET A 87 -6.83 11.30 19.37
C MET A 87 -6.65 11.18 20.87
N ASP A 88 -7.80 11.19 21.58
CA ASP A 88 -7.85 11.08 23.04
C ASP A 88 -7.15 9.83 23.61
N GLU A 89 -7.10 8.71 22.84
CA GLU A 89 -6.42 7.49 23.28
C GLU A 89 -4.89 7.63 23.33
N VAL A 90 -4.31 8.58 22.57
CA VAL A 90 -2.90 8.96 22.66
C VAL A 90 -2.67 9.92 23.82
N GLY A 91 -3.70 10.69 24.18
CA GLY A 91 -3.71 11.52 25.37
C GLY A 91 -2.88 12.79 25.26
N LEU A 92 -2.57 13.26 24.03
CA LEU A 92 -1.78 14.47 23.83
C LEU A 92 -2.41 15.70 24.46
N TYR A 93 -3.72 15.92 24.27
CA TYR A 93 -4.43 17.09 24.75
C TYR A 93 -5.38 16.73 25.90
N ASP A 94 -5.07 17.14 27.13
CA ASP A 94 -5.89 16.91 28.31
C ASP A 94 -5.91 18.12 29.25
N PRO A 95 -6.69 19.17 28.94
CA PRO A 95 -6.77 20.40 29.73
C PRO A 95 -7.44 20.21 31.11
N HIS A 96 -8.15 19.09 31.31
CA HIS A 96 -8.88 18.79 32.54
C HIS A 96 -8.58 17.36 33.01
N ARG A 97 -7.38 17.15 33.52
CA ARG A 97 -7.00 15.86 34.08
C ARG A 97 -7.93 15.46 35.23
N ILE A 98 -8.54 14.31 35.14
CA ILE A 98 -9.34 13.75 36.22
C ILE A 98 -8.38 13.25 37.30
N VAL A 99 -8.37 13.89 38.45
CA VAL A 99 -7.67 13.44 39.64
C VAL A 99 -8.65 12.61 40.47
N GLN A 100 -8.46 11.29 40.51
CA GLN A 100 -9.34 10.37 41.25
C GLN A 100 -9.21 10.56 42.78
N ASP A 101 -8.05 11.05 43.26
CA ASP A 101 -7.80 11.32 44.66
C ASP A 101 -7.65 12.83 44.90
N PRO A 102 -8.63 13.46 45.60
CA PRO A 102 -8.55 14.88 45.94
C PRO A 102 -7.31 15.25 46.78
N GLY A 103 -6.73 14.29 47.51
CA GLY A 103 -5.49 14.48 48.25
C GLY A 103 -4.25 14.66 47.39
N LEU A 104 -4.27 14.23 46.11
CA LEU A 104 -3.21 14.42 45.15
C LEU A 104 -3.40 15.69 44.27
N ALA A 105 -4.52 16.39 44.43
CA ALA A 105 -4.83 17.62 43.68
C ALA A 105 -3.72 18.70 43.76
N PRO A 106 -3.07 18.93 44.91
CA PRO A 106 -1.95 19.89 45.02
C PRO A 106 -0.71 19.47 44.21
N GLN A 107 -0.42 18.16 44.09
CA GLN A 107 0.69 17.66 43.27
C GLN A 107 0.39 17.74 41.79
N ALA A 108 -0.85 17.52 41.39
CA ALA A 108 -1.31 17.69 40.00
C ALA A 108 -1.27 19.17 39.55
N ALA A 109 -1.38 20.12 40.47
CA ALA A 109 -1.26 21.55 40.17
C ALA A 109 0.17 21.98 39.75
N HIS A 110 1.20 21.16 40.00
CA HIS A 110 2.55 21.37 39.48
C HIS A 110 2.73 20.89 38.05
N ASP A 111 1.80 20.07 37.53
CA ASP A 111 1.75 19.64 36.12
C ASP A 111 0.75 20.55 35.37
N ALA A 112 1.12 21.83 35.23
CA ALA A 112 0.28 22.85 34.60
C ALA A 112 0.19 22.70 33.06
N SER A 113 0.87 21.69 32.47
CA SER A 113 0.79 21.44 31.04
C SER A 113 -0.53 20.75 30.71
N GLN A 114 -1.27 21.35 29.76
CA GLN A 114 -2.44 20.71 29.14
C GLN A 114 -2.07 19.64 28.11
N TYR A 115 -0.77 19.40 27.90
CA TYR A 115 -0.23 18.46 26.93
C TYR A 115 0.54 17.34 27.63
N ASN A 116 0.29 16.09 27.20
CA ASN A 116 1.00 14.91 27.65
C ASN A 116 1.61 14.17 26.45
N PHE A 117 2.92 14.14 26.38
CA PHE A 117 3.65 13.53 25.26
C PHE A 117 4.05 12.06 25.50
N MET A 118 3.66 11.46 26.61
CA MET A 118 4.14 10.13 27.00
C MET A 118 3.90 9.07 25.91
N TYR A 119 2.69 9.00 25.35
CA TYR A 119 2.40 8.02 24.29
C TYR A 119 2.91 8.48 22.93
N VAL A 120 2.91 9.77 22.63
CA VAL A 120 3.56 10.32 21.42
C VAL A 120 5.03 9.87 21.39
N ASP A 121 5.73 10.03 22.50
CA ASP A 121 7.14 9.62 22.64
C ASP A 121 7.32 8.11 22.46
N GLN A 122 6.51 7.28 23.14
CA GLN A 122 6.62 5.83 23.01
C GLN A 122 6.33 5.33 21.58
N ILE A 123 5.40 5.98 20.89
CA ILE A 123 5.06 5.70 19.50
C ILE A 123 6.26 6.03 18.60
N TYR A 124 6.76 7.26 18.66
CA TYR A 124 7.82 7.70 17.74
C TYR A 124 9.19 7.15 18.09
N ASP A 125 9.53 7.02 19.37
CA ASP A 125 10.74 6.29 19.81
C ASP A 125 10.73 4.86 19.28
N GLY A 126 9.56 4.20 19.36
CA GLY A 126 9.40 2.82 18.86
C GLY A 126 9.59 2.69 17.35
N LEU A 127 9.20 3.68 16.57
CA LEU A 127 9.43 3.73 15.12
C LEU A 127 10.91 4.00 14.82
N LEU A 128 11.47 5.05 15.41
CA LEU A 128 12.86 5.46 15.17
C LEU A 128 13.87 4.40 15.60
N ALA A 129 13.60 3.67 16.68
CA ALA A 129 14.42 2.52 17.10
C ALA A 129 14.49 1.41 16.04
N ARG A 130 13.52 1.37 15.10
CA ARG A 130 13.44 0.45 13.97
C ARG A 130 13.93 1.06 12.65
N GLY A 131 14.46 2.28 12.70
CA GLY A 131 14.91 3.00 11.51
C GLY A 131 13.75 3.43 10.59
N ILE A 132 12.55 3.61 11.16
CA ILE A 132 11.35 4.07 10.44
C ILE A 132 10.95 5.43 11.01
N ARG A 133 10.70 6.41 10.14
CA ARG A 133 10.27 7.75 10.51
C ARG A 133 8.75 7.86 10.57
N PRO A 134 8.22 8.76 11.38
CA PRO A 134 6.83 9.18 11.23
C PRO A 134 6.61 9.91 9.89
N TYR A 135 5.53 9.56 9.19
CA TYR A 135 4.81 10.43 8.27
C TYR A 135 3.61 10.94 9.08
N VAL A 136 3.69 12.17 9.55
CA VAL A 136 2.80 12.67 10.61
C VAL A 136 1.49 13.17 9.99
N GLU A 137 0.44 12.36 10.06
CA GLU A 137 -0.92 12.79 9.75
C GLU A 137 -1.53 13.45 11.00
N LEU A 138 -1.84 14.73 10.90
CA LEU A 138 -2.39 15.52 12.02
C LEU A 138 -3.91 15.33 12.13
N SER A 139 -4.32 14.18 12.65
CA SER A 139 -5.70 13.74 12.87
C SER A 139 -5.81 12.89 14.15
N PHE A 140 -6.96 12.51 14.60
CA PHE A 140 -8.25 13.16 14.47
C PHE A 140 -8.45 14.14 15.63
N MET A 141 -9.59 14.87 15.68
CA MET A 141 -9.80 15.92 16.67
C MET A 141 -9.86 15.36 18.09
N PRO A 142 -9.07 15.89 19.04
CA PRO A 142 -9.28 15.59 20.46
C PRO A 142 -10.69 16.09 20.89
N ARG A 143 -11.52 15.23 21.49
CA ARG A 143 -12.90 15.60 21.84
C ARG A 143 -13.01 16.82 22.73
N LYS A 144 -12.03 17.05 23.61
CA LYS A 144 -12.00 18.26 24.46
C LYS A 144 -11.71 19.54 23.68
N LEU A 145 -11.18 19.44 22.46
CA LEU A 145 -10.95 20.57 21.55
C LEU A 145 -12.02 20.68 20.47
N ALA A 146 -12.81 19.64 20.23
CA ALA A 146 -13.83 19.57 19.21
C ALA A 146 -14.96 20.60 19.40
N GLU A 147 -15.46 21.17 18.30
CA GLU A 147 -16.68 21.99 18.28
C GLU A 147 -17.90 21.15 18.67
N ASP A 148 -18.01 19.95 18.10
CA ASP A 148 -19.02 18.94 18.47
C ASP A 148 -18.34 17.62 18.85
N PRO A 149 -18.11 17.37 20.15
CA PRO A 149 -17.40 16.17 20.63
C PRO A 149 -18.19 14.86 20.44
N LYS A 150 -19.35 14.90 19.81
CA LYS A 150 -20.17 13.72 19.47
C LYS A 150 -20.12 13.39 17.98
N ARG A 151 -19.49 14.22 17.17
CA ARG A 151 -19.40 14.05 15.73
C ARG A 151 -18.30 13.05 15.36
N GLY A 152 -18.61 11.76 15.52
CA GLY A 152 -17.69 10.69 15.18
C GLY A 152 -17.87 10.15 13.77
N PHE A 153 -16.81 9.58 13.19
CA PHE A 153 -16.86 8.75 11.98
C PHE A 153 -17.10 7.27 12.39
N PRO A 154 -17.88 6.48 11.63
CA PRO A 154 -18.33 5.14 12.04
C PRO A 154 -17.26 4.04 11.95
N PHE A 155 -16.00 4.37 12.19
CA PHE A 155 -14.98 3.37 12.48
C PHE A 155 -15.21 2.75 13.86
N PHE A 156 -14.66 1.57 14.08
CA PHE A 156 -14.74 0.85 15.36
C PHE A 156 -14.32 1.73 16.55
N TYR A 157 -13.29 2.55 16.38
CA TYR A 157 -12.77 3.46 17.41
C TYR A 157 -13.40 4.86 17.39
N ASN A 158 -14.37 5.10 16.50
CA ASN A 158 -15.21 6.30 16.44
C ASN A 158 -14.44 7.62 16.61
N PRO A 159 -13.52 7.97 15.70
CA PRO A 159 -12.71 9.18 15.79
C PRO A 159 -13.61 10.43 15.65
N ASP A 160 -13.30 11.50 16.39
CA ASP A 160 -13.99 12.76 16.24
C ASP A 160 -13.50 13.51 15.01
N VAL A 161 -14.44 13.94 14.16
CA VAL A 161 -14.16 14.57 12.86
C VAL A 161 -14.62 16.03 12.78
N SER A 162 -15.03 16.61 13.91
CA SER A 162 -15.48 18.00 13.95
C SER A 162 -14.32 18.98 13.82
N PRO A 163 -14.57 20.23 13.36
CA PRO A 163 -13.60 21.31 13.49
C PRO A 163 -13.23 21.59 14.96
N PRO A 164 -12.10 22.26 15.21
CA PRO A 164 -11.79 22.74 16.54
C PRO A 164 -12.79 23.84 16.96
N LYS A 165 -13.22 23.83 18.20
CA LYS A 165 -14.09 24.88 18.79
C LYS A 165 -13.40 26.24 18.89
N ASP A 166 -12.07 26.26 18.88
CA ASP A 166 -11.24 27.43 18.99
C ASP A 166 -9.89 27.19 18.28
N TYR A 167 -9.64 27.95 17.24
CA TYR A 167 -8.42 27.82 16.44
C TYR A 167 -7.16 28.29 17.17
N ALA A 168 -7.27 29.21 18.16
CA ALA A 168 -6.12 29.60 18.95
C ALA A 168 -5.63 28.44 19.83
N LEU A 169 -6.54 27.64 20.38
CA LEU A 169 -6.20 26.42 21.14
C LEU A 169 -5.62 25.33 20.21
N TRP A 170 -6.15 25.23 18.99
CA TRP A 170 -5.60 24.32 17.98
C TRP A 170 -4.17 24.69 17.63
N ASP A 171 -3.91 25.95 17.30
CA ASP A 171 -2.58 26.46 16.99
C ASP A 171 -1.59 26.22 18.11
N ASP A 172 -2.00 26.44 19.37
CA ASP A 172 -1.17 26.21 20.55
C ASP A 172 -0.83 24.71 20.70
N MET A 173 -1.80 23.83 20.47
CA MET A 173 -1.57 22.37 20.49
C MET A 173 -0.60 21.94 19.40
N ILE A 174 -0.80 22.37 18.16
CA ILE A 174 0.08 22.02 17.03
C ILE A 174 1.50 22.58 17.25
N ARG A 175 1.63 23.81 17.75
CA ARG A 175 2.92 24.40 18.10
C ARG A 175 3.63 23.61 19.20
N ALA A 176 2.90 23.28 20.28
CA ALA A 176 3.44 22.50 21.38
C ALA A 176 3.91 21.11 20.92
N PHE A 177 3.12 20.45 20.08
CA PHE A 177 3.45 19.16 19.50
C PHE A 177 4.71 19.23 18.63
N ALA A 178 4.77 20.14 17.67
CA ALA A 178 5.93 20.29 16.80
C ALA A 178 7.19 20.72 17.55
N ALA A 179 7.06 21.66 18.52
CA ALA A 179 8.18 22.10 19.35
C ALA A 179 8.72 20.97 20.24
N HIS A 180 7.84 20.13 20.79
CA HIS A 180 8.25 18.95 21.56
C HIS A 180 9.03 17.96 20.70
N LEU A 181 8.57 17.65 19.49
CA LEU A 181 9.28 16.76 18.57
C LEU A 181 10.67 17.30 18.20
N VAL A 182 10.77 18.60 17.91
CA VAL A 182 12.07 19.24 17.64
C VAL A 182 12.98 19.21 18.85
N ALA A 183 12.45 19.46 20.06
CA ALA A 183 13.23 19.42 21.30
C ALA A 183 13.74 18.00 21.61
N ARG A 184 12.91 16.96 21.35
CA ARG A 184 13.26 15.57 21.64
C ARG A 184 14.20 14.94 20.62
N TYR A 185 13.94 15.13 19.33
CA TYR A 185 14.64 14.42 18.25
C TYR A 185 15.62 15.29 17.49
N GLY A 186 15.61 16.59 17.71
CA GLY A 186 16.43 17.56 17.00
C GLY A 186 15.85 17.96 15.64
N ILE A 187 16.08 19.22 15.25
CA ILE A 187 15.56 19.76 14.00
C ILE A 187 16.10 19.03 12.76
N ASP A 188 17.32 18.49 12.80
CA ASP A 188 17.92 17.77 11.66
C ASP A 188 17.24 16.43 11.37
N GLU A 189 16.62 15.82 12.37
CA GLU A 189 15.80 14.64 12.16
C GLU A 189 14.35 15.02 11.78
N VAL A 190 13.72 15.90 12.57
CA VAL A 190 12.29 16.24 12.36
C VAL A 190 12.05 16.96 11.04
N SER A 191 13.03 17.70 10.50
CA SER A 191 12.93 18.33 9.17
C SER A 191 12.84 17.33 8.00
N LYS A 192 13.08 16.05 8.23
CA LYS A 192 12.90 14.96 7.23
C LYS A 192 11.49 14.38 7.25
N TRP A 193 10.71 14.67 8.32
CA TRP A 193 9.35 14.16 8.47
C TRP A 193 8.39 15.03 7.65
N LYS A 194 7.29 14.41 7.21
CA LYS A 194 6.18 15.10 6.55
C LYS A 194 5.07 15.33 7.58
N PHE A 195 4.55 16.55 7.66
CA PHE A 195 3.37 16.87 8.45
C PHE A 195 2.22 17.08 7.48
N GLU A 196 1.31 16.13 7.43
CA GLU A 196 0.13 16.15 6.58
C GLU A 196 -1.07 16.62 7.39
N VAL A 197 -1.83 17.55 6.84
CA VAL A 197 -2.97 18.13 7.56
C VAL A 197 -4.22 17.32 7.29
N TRP A 198 -4.67 16.57 8.30
CA TRP A 198 -5.89 15.79 8.32
C TRP A 198 -5.86 14.54 7.43
N ASN A 199 -7.07 13.89 7.28
CA ASN A 199 -7.34 12.75 6.41
C ASN A 199 -8.66 12.92 5.68
N GLU A 200 -8.64 12.84 4.36
CA GLU A 200 -9.80 12.81 3.45
C GLU A 200 -10.90 13.85 3.76
N PRO A 201 -10.56 15.14 3.85
CA PRO A 201 -11.50 16.17 4.26
C PRO A 201 -12.64 16.41 3.24
N ASN A 202 -12.54 15.88 2.04
CA ASN A 202 -13.60 15.92 1.03
C ASN A 202 -14.72 14.90 1.31
N LEU A 203 -14.45 13.89 2.14
CA LEU A 203 -15.43 12.90 2.61
C LEU A 203 -15.97 13.23 4.00
N ASP A 204 -16.70 12.30 4.62
CA ASP A 204 -17.28 12.47 5.96
C ASP A 204 -16.25 12.31 7.09
N PHE A 205 -14.98 12.17 6.74
CA PHE A 205 -13.86 12.32 7.67
C PHE A 205 -13.63 13.77 8.12
N TRP A 206 -14.32 14.73 7.53
CA TRP A 206 -14.31 16.13 7.96
C TRP A 206 -15.73 16.65 8.19
N GLY A 207 -15.94 17.14 9.40
CA GLY A 207 -17.23 17.64 9.86
C GLY A 207 -17.52 19.10 9.56
N GLY A 208 -16.56 19.86 9.06
CA GLY A 208 -16.77 21.27 8.71
C GLY A 208 -17.78 21.47 7.58
N SER A 209 -18.48 22.57 7.58
CA SER A 209 -19.47 22.90 6.54
C SER A 209 -19.42 24.38 6.19
N PRO A 210 -19.21 24.75 4.91
CA PRO A 210 -18.86 23.88 3.76
C PRO A 210 -17.52 23.15 3.98
N LYS A 211 -17.39 21.91 3.49
CA LYS A 211 -16.21 21.08 3.76
C LYS A 211 -14.91 21.77 3.31
N GLN A 212 -14.82 22.19 2.07
CA GLN A 212 -13.60 22.71 1.47
C GLN A 212 -13.10 23.98 2.16
N SER A 213 -13.95 25.01 2.33
CA SER A 213 -13.51 26.28 2.92
C SER A 213 -13.16 26.17 4.41
N THR A 214 -13.88 25.31 5.16
CA THR A 214 -13.56 25.08 6.57
C THR A 214 -12.28 24.24 6.73
N TYR A 215 -11.99 23.35 5.78
CA TYR A 215 -10.72 22.65 5.76
C TYR A 215 -9.56 23.58 5.38
N TRP A 216 -9.75 24.54 4.45
CA TRP A 216 -8.72 25.57 4.18
C TRP A 216 -8.37 26.32 5.47
N THR A 217 -9.36 26.68 6.26
CA THR A 217 -9.11 27.33 7.57
C THR A 217 -8.25 26.44 8.49
N LEU A 218 -8.57 25.14 8.60
CA LEU A 218 -7.77 24.20 9.39
C LEU A 218 -6.33 24.09 8.85
N TYR A 219 -6.18 23.99 7.54
CA TYR A 219 -4.87 23.88 6.89
C TYR A 219 -4.02 25.14 7.17
N ASP A 220 -4.57 26.32 6.98
CA ASP A 220 -3.88 27.61 7.14
C ASP A 220 -3.34 27.75 8.58
N HIS A 221 -4.19 27.53 9.56
CA HIS A 221 -3.81 27.54 10.98
C HIS A 221 -2.71 26.53 11.28
N THR A 222 -2.90 25.29 10.82
CA THR A 222 -1.93 24.21 11.06
C THR A 222 -0.59 24.49 10.43
N ALA A 223 -0.56 24.90 9.14
CA ALA A 223 0.66 25.19 8.41
C ALA A 223 1.45 26.34 9.04
N GLN A 224 0.76 27.42 9.44
CA GLN A 224 1.38 28.56 10.13
C GLN A 224 1.92 28.15 11.51
N ALA A 225 1.18 27.35 12.27
CA ALA A 225 1.62 26.84 13.57
C ALA A 225 2.90 25.99 13.44
N ILE A 226 2.96 25.05 12.50
CA ILE A 226 4.15 24.22 12.23
C ILE A 226 5.35 25.10 11.83
N LYS A 227 5.16 26.01 10.87
CA LYS A 227 6.24 26.88 10.37
C LYS A 227 6.72 27.90 11.40
N SER A 228 5.88 28.28 12.38
CA SER A 228 6.28 29.14 13.49
C SER A 228 7.30 28.48 14.42
N VAL A 229 7.32 27.16 14.50
CA VAL A 229 8.33 26.41 15.27
C VAL A 229 9.65 26.35 14.51
N SER A 230 9.62 26.02 13.23
CA SER A 230 10.79 26.08 12.36
C SER A 230 10.38 26.08 10.89
N PRO A 231 10.94 26.98 10.04
CA PRO A 231 10.71 26.97 8.60
C PRO A 231 11.22 25.70 7.90
N ARG A 232 12.07 24.90 8.57
CA ARG A 232 12.60 23.64 8.06
C ARG A 232 11.60 22.48 8.15
N LEU A 233 10.54 22.59 8.95
CA LEU A 233 9.51 21.57 9.03
C LEU A 233 8.67 21.55 7.76
N GLN A 234 8.34 20.36 7.26
CA GLN A 234 7.62 20.18 5.99
C GLN A 234 6.13 19.93 6.25
N VAL A 235 5.28 20.81 5.73
CA VAL A 235 3.82 20.71 5.86
C VAL A 235 3.16 20.64 4.49
N GLY A 236 2.10 19.83 4.35
CA GLY A 236 1.36 19.66 3.09
C GLY A 236 -0.03 19.09 3.26
N GLY A 237 -0.72 18.97 2.16
CA GLY A 237 -2.08 18.49 1.99
C GLY A 237 -2.45 18.47 0.49
N PRO A 238 -3.74 18.42 0.13
CA PRO A 238 -4.94 18.45 1.00
C PRO A 238 -5.35 17.08 1.58
N SER A 239 -4.59 16.00 1.34
CA SER A 239 -4.85 14.65 1.85
C SER A 239 -6.27 14.14 1.49
N THR A 240 -6.76 14.50 0.31
CA THR A 240 -8.11 14.19 -0.14
C THR A 240 -8.22 12.81 -0.74
N ALA A 241 -9.35 12.14 -0.55
CA ALA A 241 -9.72 10.96 -1.34
C ALA A 241 -9.91 11.32 -2.81
N GLN A 242 -9.77 10.32 -3.70
CA GLN A 242 -10.17 10.39 -5.11
C GLN A 242 -9.46 11.47 -5.92
N ALA A 243 -8.21 11.80 -5.52
CA ALA A 243 -7.42 12.83 -6.18
C ALA A 243 -8.18 14.17 -6.36
N ALA A 244 -8.97 14.55 -5.33
CA ALA A 244 -9.84 15.71 -5.36
C ALA A 244 -9.13 16.98 -4.86
N TRP A 245 -9.67 18.15 -5.21
CA TRP A 245 -9.32 19.48 -4.70
C TRP A 245 -7.90 19.98 -4.97
N VAL A 246 -7.04 19.23 -5.66
CA VAL A 246 -5.63 19.58 -5.80
C VAL A 246 -5.42 20.97 -6.46
N PRO A 247 -6.06 21.30 -7.58
CA PRO A 247 -5.92 22.65 -8.15
C PRO A 247 -6.42 23.77 -7.22
N ASP A 248 -7.57 23.55 -6.56
CA ASP A 248 -8.16 24.52 -5.66
C ASP A 248 -7.27 24.76 -4.43
N PHE A 249 -6.68 23.68 -3.90
CA PHE A 249 -5.73 23.75 -2.79
C PHE A 249 -4.49 24.56 -3.16
N ILE A 250 -3.85 24.24 -4.31
CA ILE A 250 -2.64 24.96 -4.75
C ILE A 250 -2.94 26.44 -5.01
N ASN A 251 -4.09 26.76 -5.61
CA ASN A 251 -4.51 28.15 -5.82
C ASN A 251 -4.72 28.87 -4.48
N HIS A 252 -5.44 28.22 -3.53
CA HIS A 252 -5.70 28.78 -2.20
C HIS A 252 -4.38 29.14 -1.47
N VAL A 253 -3.44 28.18 -1.36
CA VAL A 253 -2.18 28.41 -0.64
C VAL A 253 -1.28 29.42 -1.35
N SER A 254 -1.31 29.47 -2.68
CA SER A 254 -0.56 30.44 -3.47
C SER A 254 -1.10 31.87 -3.30
N GLU A 255 -2.41 32.06 -3.45
CA GLU A 255 -3.07 33.37 -3.35
C GLU A 255 -3.03 33.92 -1.92
N SER A 256 -3.21 33.06 -0.92
CA SER A 256 -3.19 33.42 0.49
C SER A 256 -1.79 33.44 1.12
N HIS A 257 -0.76 33.09 0.37
CA HIS A 257 0.64 32.97 0.84
C HIS A 257 0.80 32.04 2.04
N ILE A 258 0.03 30.94 2.05
CA ILE A 258 0.10 29.92 3.10
C ILE A 258 1.25 28.95 2.79
N PRO A 259 2.05 28.55 3.79
CA PRO A 259 3.13 27.60 3.60
C PRO A 259 2.66 26.23 3.09
N VAL A 260 3.36 25.70 2.09
CA VAL A 260 3.17 24.36 1.55
C VAL A 260 4.52 23.82 1.05
N ASP A 261 4.85 22.58 1.40
CA ASP A 261 6.10 21.93 0.98
C ASP A 261 5.85 20.72 0.07
N PHE A 262 4.65 20.16 0.05
CA PHE A 262 4.26 19.03 -0.81
C PHE A 262 2.74 18.98 -1.01
N VAL A 263 2.32 18.34 -2.08
CA VAL A 263 0.92 17.97 -2.32
C VAL A 263 0.73 16.52 -1.93
N SER A 264 -0.34 16.21 -1.19
CA SER A 264 -0.74 14.83 -0.90
C SER A 264 -2.21 14.59 -1.22
N THR A 265 -2.51 13.37 -1.69
CA THR A 265 -3.87 12.91 -2.01
C THR A 265 -3.91 11.39 -2.06
N HIS A 266 -5.12 10.81 -2.20
CA HIS A 266 -5.35 9.38 -2.21
C HIS A 266 -6.05 8.92 -3.48
N VAL A 267 -5.86 7.63 -3.84
CA VAL A 267 -6.62 6.97 -4.91
C VAL A 267 -6.56 5.46 -4.76
N TYR A 268 -7.66 4.80 -5.07
CA TYR A 268 -7.77 3.34 -5.07
C TYR A 268 -8.18 2.79 -6.42
N GLY A 269 -7.78 1.56 -6.71
CA GLY A 269 -8.07 0.91 -7.99
C GLY A 269 -9.56 0.70 -8.26
N ASN A 270 -10.39 0.68 -7.22
CA ASN A 270 -11.84 0.57 -7.30
C ASN A 270 -12.60 1.90 -7.13
N ASP A 271 -11.91 3.04 -7.10
CA ASP A 271 -12.56 4.34 -7.21
C ASP A 271 -13.33 4.45 -8.52
N THR A 272 -14.35 5.30 -8.56
CA THR A 272 -15.12 5.51 -9.77
C THR A 272 -14.52 6.61 -10.65
N ALA A 273 -14.67 6.48 -11.98
CA ALA A 273 -14.26 7.54 -12.88
C ALA A 273 -15.06 8.82 -12.67
N HIS A 274 -16.30 8.70 -12.17
CA HIS A 274 -17.12 9.85 -11.80
C HIS A 274 -16.45 10.67 -10.69
N ASP A 275 -16.04 10.03 -9.62
CA ASP A 275 -15.45 10.71 -8.46
C ASP A 275 -14.05 11.26 -8.77
N VAL A 276 -13.24 10.50 -9.50
CA VAL A 276 -11.86 10.91 -9.78
C VAL A 276 -11.76 11.89 -10.96
N PHE A 277 -12.55 11.70 -12.03
CA PHE A 277 -12.40 12.44 -13.30
C PHE A 277 -13.65 13.22 -13.71
N GLY A 278 -14.78 13.08 -13.01
CA GLY A 278 -16.06 13.69 -13.40
C GLY A 278 -16.66 13.08 -14.69
N THR A 279 -16.35 11.82 -15.00
CA THR A 279 -16.81 11.13 -16.21
C THR A 279 -17.44 9.78 -15.86
N ASP A 280 -18.26 9.23 -16.77
CA ASP A 280 -18.87 7.91 -16.62
C ASP A 280 -18.08 6.81 -17.36
N GLU A 281 -16.81 7.06 -17.68
CA GLU A 281 -15.91 6.10 -18.31
C GLU A 281 -15.72 4.87 -17.41
N LYS A 282 -15.68 3.67 -18.01
CA LYS A 282 -15.30 2.46 -17.28
C LYS A 282 -13.80 2.30 -17.30
N ILE A 283 -13.14 2.77 -16.25
CA ILE A 283 -11.69 2.65 -16.10
C ILE A 283 -11.38 1.32 -15.40
N PRO A 284 -10.55 0.45 -16.00
CA PRO A 284 -10.13 -0.79 -15.36
C PRO A 284 -9.31 -0.52 -14.09
N ARG A 285 -9.39 -1.44 -13.11
CA ARG A 285 -8.73 -1.35 -11.80
C ARG A 285 -7.21 -1.17 -11.90
N ASP A 286 -6.59 -1.73 -12.90
CA ASP A 286 -5.13 -1.62 -13.17
C ASP A 286 -4.70 -0.33 -13.85
N GLN A 287 -5.65 0.55 -14.20
CA GLN A 287 -5.39 1.84 -14.81
C GLN A 287 -5.82 3.03 -13.94
N MET A 288 -6.76 2.81 -13.01
CA MET A 288 -7.36 3.89 -12.21
C MET A 288 -6.29 4.69 -11.46
N VAL A 289 -5.43 4.01 -10.69
CA VAL A 289 -4.38 4.65 -9.90
C VAL A 289 -3.43 5.45 -10.79
N ALA A 290 -2.90 4.84 -11.84
CA ALA A 290 -1.93 5.51 -12.71
C ALA A 290 -2.52 6.72 -13.44
N ARG A 291 -3.78 6.63 -13.88
CA ARG A 291 -4.47 7.76 -14.52
C ARG A 291 -4.72 8.90 -13.53
N ALA A 292 -5.06 8.59 -12.29
CA ALA A 292 -5.21 9.60 -11.23
C ALA A 292 -3.86 10.25 -10.87
N VAL A 293 -2.80 9.46 -10.75
CA VAL A 293 -1.43 9.97 -10.53
C VAL A 293 -1.04 10.93 -11.65
N LYS A 294 -1.24 10.53 -12.91
CA LYS A 294 -0.96 11.40 -14.06
C LYS A 294 -1.80 12.68 -14.04
N LYS A 295 -3.09 12.59 -13.73
CA LYS A 295 -3.98 13.77 -13.59
C LYS A 295 -3.40 14.77 -12.61
N VAL A 296 -3.03 14.31 -11.40
CA VAL A 296 -2.52 15.20 -10.35
C VAL A 296 -1.14 15.75 -10.70
N HIS A 297 -0.26 14.93 -11.28
CA HIS A 297 1.03 15.38 -11.81
C HIS A 297 0.86 16.53 -12.81
N ASP A 298 -0.01 16.38 -13.79
CA ASP A 298 -0.27 17.39 -14.81
C ASP A 298 -0.91 18.66 -14.19
N GLN A 299 -1.77 18.52 -13.17
CA GLN A 299 -2.38 19.63 -12.43
C GLN A 299 -1.33 20.44 -11.67
N ILE A 300 -0.38 19.80 -10.99
CA ILE A 300 0.74 20.47 -10.30
C ILE A 300 1.62 21.19 -11.34
N ALA A 301 2.01 20.51 -12.41
CA ALA A 301 2.85 21.08 -13.46
C ALA A 301 2.24 22.33 -14.11
N ALA A 302 0.91 22.40 -14.20
CA ALA A 302 0.17 23.54 -14.75
C ALA A 302 -0.18 24.63 -13.72
N SER A 303 0.15 24.43 -12.44
CA SER A 303 -0.24 25.29 -11.32
C SER A 303 0.73 26.48 -11.10
N PRO A 304 0.37 27.44 -10.23
CA PRO A 304 1.30 28.48 -9.77
C PRO A 304 2.55 27.94 -9.04
N LEU A 305 2.52 26.69 -8.54
CA LEU A 305 3.58 26.04 -7.79
C LEU A 305 4.04 24.72 -8.47
N PRO A 306 4.58 24.77 -9.70
CA PRO A 306 4.76 23.58 -10.55
C PRO A 306 5.83 22.59 -10.06
N ASN A 307 6.59 22.94 -9.05
CA ASN A 307 7.69 22.12 -8.51
C ASN A 307 7.37 21.49 -7.15
N LEU A 308 6.12 21.55 -6.69
CA LEU A 308 5.73 20.88 -5.45
C LEU A 308 5.86 19.35 -5.60
N PRO A 309 6.54 18.68 -4.66
CA PRO A 309 6.57 17.22 -4.62
C PRO A 309 5.16 16.63 -4.52
N LEU A 310 4.91 15.57 -5.29
CA LEU A 310 3.65 14.84 -5.26
C LEU A 310 3.77 13.57 -4.44
N ILE A 311 2.89 13.41 -3.47
CA ILE A 311 2.80 12.22 -2.61
C ILE A 311 1.38 11.66 -2.71
N PHE A 312 1.24 10.39 -3.10
CA PHE A 312 0.02 9.66 -2.84
C PHE A 312 0.15 9.00 -1.46
N SER A 313 -0.36 9.68 -0.45
CA SER A 313 -0.22 9.26 0.96
C SER A 313 -1.09 8.06 1.32
N GLU A 314 -2.02 7.69 0.43
CA GLU A 314 -2.66 6.39 0.38
C GLU A 314 -2.88 5.96 -1.07
N TYR A 315 -2.60 4.67 -1.36
CA TYR A 315 -3.04 4.00 -2.57
C TYR A 315 -3.18 2.49 -2.34
N GLY A 316 -4.05 1.87 -3.09
CA GLY A 316 -4.26 0.42 -3.03
C GLY A 316 -5.12 -0.07 -4.21
N ALA A 317 -5.28 -1.38 -4.32
CA ALA A 317 -6.15 -1.96 -5.32
C ALA A 317 -7.63 -1.79 -4.97
N SER A 318 -7.95 -1.66 -3.68
CA SER A 318 -9.31 -1.45 -3.17
C SER A 318 -9.31 -0.64 -1.89
N TYR A 319 -10.29 0.27 -1.72
CA TYR A 319 -10.62 0.90 -0.44
C TYR A 319 -11.60 0.06 0.39
N SER A 320 -11.99 -1.10 -0.10
CA SER A 320 -12.92 -2.03 0.55
C SER A 320 -12.23 -3.33 0.89
N ASN A 321 -12.74 -4.03 1.91
CA ASN A 321 -12.28 -5.38 2.23
C ASN A 321 -12.75 -6.37 1.16
N GLU A 322 -11.90 -6.65 0.19
CA GLU A 322 -12.14 -7.58 -0.92
C GLU A 322 -11.12 -8.73 -0.89
N PRO A 323 -11.47 -9.91 -0.31
CA PRO A 323 -10.53 -11.03 -0.16
C PRO A 323 -9.96 -11.56 -1.49
N ASP A 324 -10.74 -11.52 -2.57
CA ASP A 324 -10.28 -11.92 -3.91
C ASP A 324 -9.25 -10.95 -4.50
N VAL A 325 -9.14 -9.76 -3.94
CA VAL A 325 -8.17 -8.72 -4.31
C VAL A 325 -7.02 -8.70 -3.31
N GLU A 326 -7.29 -8.27 -2.07
CA GLU A 326 -6.26 -7.92 -1.08
C GLU A 326 -5.50 -9.15 -0.53
N ASP A 327 -6.16 -10.32 -0.46
CA ASP A 327 -5.52 -11.53 0.08
C ASP A 327 -4.90 -12.42 -1.01
N SER A 328 -5.18 -12.14 -2.29
CA SER A 328 -4.87 -13.04 -3.39
C SER A 328 -3.57 -12.69 -4.13
N PRO A 329 -3.01 -13.62 -4.91
CA PRO A 329 -1.85 -13.33 -5.78
C PRO A 329 -2.10 -12.26 -6.84
N PHE A 330 -3.36 -11.87 -7.09
CA PHE A 330 -3.73 -10.74 -7.95
C PHE A 330 -2.90 -9.48 -7.67
N MET A 331 -2.57 -9.25 -6.40
CA MET A 331 -1.82 -8.05 -5.97
C MET A 331 -0.42 -7.96 -6.60
N GLY A 332 0.23 -9.08 -6.93
CA GLY A 332 1.57 -9.07 -7.52
C GLY A 332 1.61 -8.36 -8.88
N PRO A 333 0.90 -8.85 -9.90
CA PRO A 333 0.77 -8.19 -11.21
C PRO A 333 0.21 -6.77 -11.14
N TRP A 334 -0.77 -6.53 -10.25
CA TRP A 334 -1.36 -5.21 -10.08
C TRP A 334 -0.33 -4.19 -9.59
N LEU A 335 0.47 -4.53 -8.57
CA LEU A 335 1.55 -3.69 -8.06
C LEU A 335 2.60 -3.40 -9.13
N ALA A 336 3.10 -4.44 -9.81
CA ALA A 336 4.11 -4.28 -10.85
C ALA A 336 3.64 -3.36 -11.99
N ASN A 337 2.38 -3.51 -12.41
CA ASN A 337 1.78 -2.67 -13.44
C ASN A 337 1.61 -1.21 -12.98
N THR A 338 1.12 -1.00 -11.75
CA THR A 338 0.96 0.33 -11.14
C THR A 338 2.31 1.04 -11.02
N ILE A 339 3.34 0.36 -10.50
CA ILE A 339 4.71 0.90 -10.39
C ILE A 339 5.24 1.31 -11.76
N ARG A 340 5.10 0.44 -12.78
CA ARG A 340 5.55 0.75 -14.14
C ARG A 340 4.90 2.01 -14.71
N GLN A 341 3.59 2.19 -14.46
CA GLN A 341 2.81 3.28 -15.01
C GLN A 341 3.01 4.61 -14.27
N CYS A 342 3.31 4.56 -12.97
CA CYS A 342 3.48 5.76 -12.12
C CYS A 342 4.91 6.30 -12.12
N ASP A 343 5.88 5.56 -12.67
CA ASP A 343 7.28 5.97 -12.70
C ASP A 343 7.48 7.31 -13.42
N GLY A 344 8.20 8.22 -12.76
CA GLY A 344 8.46 9.58 -13.23
C GLY A 344 7.30 10.56 -13.06
N LEU A 345 6.17 10.14 -12.45
CA LEU A 345 4.99 10.97 -12.24
C LEU A 345 4.76 11.35 -10.77
N VAL A 346 5.44 10.71 -9.83
CA VAL A 346 5.19 10.86 -8.40
C VAL A 346 6.48 10.67 -7.60
N ASP A 347 6.63 11.40 -6.49
CA ASP A 347 7.82 11.31 -5.64
C ASP A 347 7.73 10.20 -4.60
N ASN A 348 6.52 9.91 -4.10
CA ASN A 348 6.27 8.86 -3.11
C ASN A 348 4.83 8.35 -3.19
N MET A 349 4.66 7.04 -3.02
CA MET A 349 3.36 6.38 -2.93
C MET A 349 3.33 5.50 -1.69
N SER A 350 2.41 5.78 -0.76
CA SER A 350 2.21 5.03 0.47
C SER A 350 1.15 3.95 0.28
N TYR A 351 1.58 2.69 0.18
CA TYR A 351 0.64 1.58 0.06
C TYR A 351 -0.20 1.43 1.34
N TRP A 352 -1.51 1.31 1.18
CA TRP A 352 -2.45 1.12 2.27
C TRP A 352 -2.88 -0.34 2.36
N SER A 353 -2.28 -1.15 3.29
CA SER A 353 -1.38 -0.82 4.38
C SER A 353 -0.31 -1.91 4.59
N PHE A 354 0.62 -1.74 5.54
CA PHE A 354 1.66 -2.76 5.76
C PHE A 354 1.17 -3.98 6.57
N SER A 355 0.14 -3.84 7.42
CA SER A 355 -0.32 -4.91 8.32
C SER A 355 -1.82 -4.83 8.59
N ASP A 356 -2.45 -6.00 8.78
CA ASP A 356 -3.84 -6.15 9.24
C ASP A 356 -4.00 -5.96 10.76
N VAL A 357 -2.97 -5.51 11.47
CA VAL A 357 -3.11 -4.87 12.79
C VAL A 357 -3.63 -3.45 12.56
N PHE A 358 -4.92 -3.33 12.29
CA PHE A 358 -5.50 -2.16 11.63
C PHE A 358 -6.75 -1.60 12.35
N GLU A 359 -7.82 -2.37 12.48
CA GLU A 359 -8.99 -2.15 13.34
C GLU A 359 -9.96 -1.01 12.96
N GLU A 360 -10.10 -0.59 11.72
CA GLU A 360 -11.16 0.34 11.32
C GLU A 360 -12.55 -0.30 11.43
N GLN A 361 -12.67 -1.57 11.00
CA GLN A 361 -13.88 -2.38 11.10
C GLN A 361 -13.92 -3.23 12.38
N GLY A 362 -13.01 -2.98 13.33
CA GLY A 362 -12.79 -3.76 14.54
C GLY A 362 -11.64 -4.74 14.41
N VAL A 363 -11.46 -5.55 15.46
CA VAL A 363 -10.40 -6.56 15.49
C VAL A 363 -10.63 -7.60 14.41
N ALA A 364 -9.57 -7.96 13.66
CA ALA A 364 -9.63 -9.00 12.63
C ALA A 364 -10.14 -10.32 13.21
N ARG A 365 -11.12 -10.94 12.55
CA ARG A 365 -11.77 -12.16 13.02
C ARG A 365 -11.17 -13.43 12.41
N THR A 366 -10.41 -13.28 11.34
CA THR A 366 -9.76 -14.35 10.60
C THR A 366 -8.55 -13.79 9.86
N PRO A 367 -7.49 -14.56 9.58
CA PRO A 367 -6.31 -14.05 8.90
C PRO A 367 -6.56 -13.44 7.52
N PHE A 368 -7.45 -14.03 6.72
CA PHE A 368 -7.70 -13.59 5.34
C PHE A 368 -9.17 -13.16 5.18
N TYR A 369 -9.44 -11.90 5.48
CA TYR A 369 -10.77 -11.28 5.41
C TYR A 369 -10.84 -10.13 4.39
N GLY A 370 -9.79 -10.00 3.54
CA GLY A 370 -9.66 -8.87 2.62
C GLY A 370 -9.12 -7.60 3.29
N GLY A 371 -8.38 -7.74 4.37
CA GLY A 371 -7.71 -6.62 5.02
C GLY A 371 -6.65 -5.99 4.12
N PHE A 372 -6.36 -4.72 4.32
CA PHE A 372 -5.47 -3.93 3.46
C PHE A 372 -3.98 -4.26 3.65
N GLY A 373 -3.62 -4.90 4.77
CA GLY A 373 -2.24 -5.22 5.11
C GLY A 373 -1.59 -6.18 4.11
N ILE A 374 -0.31 -5.97 3.81
CA ILE A 374 0.49 -6.98 3.11
C ILE A 374 0.86 -8.15 4.02
N ILE A 375 0.70 -7.97 5.34
CA ILE A 375 0.77 -9.01 6.37
C ILE A 375 -0.61 -9.16 6.99
N ALA A 376 -1.18 -10.37 6.93
CA ALA A 376 -2.45 -10.71 7.55
C ALA A 376 -2.33 -10.82 9.07
N ALA A 377 -3.48 -10.89 9.78
CA ALA A 377 -3.52 -11.17 11.20
C ALA A 377 -2.65 -12.39 11.56
N ASP A 378 -2.18 -12.45 12.80
CA ASP A 378 -1.20 -13.46 13.26
C ASP A 378 0.15 -13.38 12.52
N SER A 379 0.52 -12.22 11.97
CA SER A 379 1.77 -12.00 11.24
C SER A 379 2.01 -13.04 10.12
N ILE A 380 0.98 -13.33 9.33
CA ILE A 380 1.05 -14.24 8.18
C ILE A 380 1.30 -13.40 6.92
N PRO A 381 2.44 -13.52 6.22
CA PRO A 381 2.68 -12.79 4.99
C PRO A 381 1.68 -13.18 3.90
N LYS A 382 1.10 -12.20 3.21
CA LYS A 382 0.27 -12.40 2.02
C LYS A 382 1.14 -12.48 0.75
N ALA A 383 0.55 -12.80 -0.38
CA ALA A 383 1.23 -12.76 -1.68
C ALA A 383 1.78 -11.37 -2.01
N SER A 384 1.07 -10.30 -1.59
CA SER A 384 1.52 -8.90 -1.71
C SER A 384 2.82 -8.61 -0.96
N PHE A 385 3.06 -9.17 0.23
CA PHE A 385 4.33 -9.06 0.94
C PHE A 385 5.49 -9.59 0.10
N ASN A 386 5.30 -10.76 -0.48
CA ASN A 386 6.30 -11.38 -1.35
C ASN A 386 6.46 -10.63 -2.68
N ALA A 387 5.40 -10.02 -3.21
CA ALA A 387 5.49 -9.15 -4.38
C ALA A 387 6.39 -7.94 -4.11
N PHE A 388 6.21 -7.25 -2.97
CA PHE A 388 7.13 -6.18 -2.54
C PHE A 388 8.57 -6.71 -2.42
N ALA A 389 8.77 -7.86 -1.80
CA ALA A 389 10.11 -8.45 -1.60
C ALA A 389 10.85 -8.72 -2.92
N ILE A 390 10.14 -9.20 -3.96
CA ILE A 390 10.80 -9.45 -5.25
C ILE A 390 10.92 -8.18 -6.10
N LEU A 391 9.96 -7.24 -6.03
CA LEU A 391 10.03 -5.94 -6.70
C LEU A 391 11.15 -5.05 -6.12
N HIS A 392 11.44 -5.17 -4.82
CA HIS A 392 12.61 -4.53 -4.19
C HIS A 392 13.95 -4.93 -4.85
N ARG A 393 14.00 -6.05 -5.58
CA ARG A 393 15.21 -6.48 -6.31
C ARG A 393 15.47 -5.74 -7.61
N LEU A 394 14.54 -4.90 -8.06
CA LEU A 394 14.75 -4.02 -9.19
C LEU A 394 15.93 -3.08 -8.91
N GLY A 395 16.56 -2.60 -9.96
CA GLY A 395 17.63 -1.60 -9.85
C GLY A 395 17.05 -0.18 -9.90
N ASP A 396 17.90 0.79 -9.61
CA ASP A 396 17.60 2.22 -9.55
C ASP A 396 17.69 2.96 -10.90
N GLN A 397 17.93 2.20 -11.99
CA GLN A 397 18.10 2.73 -13.34
C GLN A 397 17.18 1.95 -14.31
N ARG A 398 16.13 2.59 -14.80
CA ARG A 398 15.18 1.98 -15.72
C ARG A 398 15.70 1.94 -17.16
N ILE A 399 15.53 0.80 -17.82
CA ILE A 399 15.71 0.62 -19.26
C ILE A 399 14.34 0.75 -19.95
N ALA A 400 14.26 1.51 -21.02
CA ALA A 400 13.03 1.59 -21.82
C ALA A 400 12.78 0.24 -22.52
N VAL A 401 11.56 -0.29 -22.36
CA VAL A 401 11.12 -1.56 -22.93
C VAL A 401 9.74 -1.37 -23.56
N ASP A 402 9.55 -1.86 -24.78
CA ASP A 402 8.25 -1.86 -25.46
C ASP A 402 7.41 -3.06 -24.99
N SER A 403 6.82 -2.91 -23.80
CA SER A 403 5.93 -3.91 -23.21
C SER A 403 5.07 -3.30 -22.11
N ASP A 404 3.84 -3.75 -22.00
CA ASP A 404 2.90 -3.42 -20.92
C ASP A 404 3.04 -4.32 -19.69
N SER A 405 3.80 -5.40 -19.79
CA SER A 405 3.91 -6.47 -18.79
C SER A 405 5.36 -6.81 -18.45
N VAL A 406 6.30 -5.92 -18.77
CA VAL A 406 7.72 -6.04 -18.48
C VAL A 406 8.28 -4.71 -18.00
N LEU A 407 9.09 -4.76 -16.96
CA LEU A 407 9.87 -3.64 -16.42
C LEU A 407 11.31 -4.09 -16.25
N ALA A 408 12.25 -3.43 -16.95
CA ALA A 408 13.67 -3.77 -16.90
C ALA A 408 14.48 -2.65 -16.26
N THR A 409 15.41 -3.03 -15.38
CA THR A 409 16.29 -2.09 -14.68
C THR A 409 17.73 -2.57 -14.64
N LYS A 410 18.67 -1.62 -14.56
CA LYS A 410 20.08 -1.88 -14.21
C LYS A 410 20.27 -1.72 -12.73
N ARG A 411 20.99 -2.65 -12.15
CA ARG A 411 21.38 -2.69 -10.74
C ARG A 411 22.75 -2.03 -10.53
N ALA A 412 23.02 -1.59 -9.31
CA ALA A 412 24.29 -0.97 -8.93
C ALA A 412 25.52 -1.89 -9.18
N ASP A 413 25.33 -3.23 -9.12
CA ASP A 413 26.35 -4.22 -9.43
C ASP A 413 26.61 -4.41 -10.95
N GLY A 414 25.91 -3.65 -11.79
CA GLY A 414 25.97 -3.73 -13.24
C GLY A 414 25.14 -4.86 -13.86
N GLY A 415 24.44 -5.65 -13.04
CA GLY A 415 23.49 -6.66 -13.47
C GLY A 415 22.15 -6.07 -13.90
N LEU A 416 21.25 -6.93 -14.38
CA LEU A 416 19.87 -6.56 -14.73
C LEU A 416 18.89 -7.21 -13.75
N ALA A 417 17.79 -6.49 -13.49
CA ALA A 417 16.60 -7.04 -12.87
C ALA A 417 15.39 -6.74 -13.77
N ILE A 418 14.62 -7.78 -14.10
CA ILE A 418 13.53 -7.71 -15.06
C ILE A 418 12.29 -8.30 -14.40
N ALA A 419 11.29 -7.46 -14.11
CA ALA A 419 9.99 -7.91 -13.65
C ALA A 419 9.11 -8.29 -14.84
N LEU A 420 8.39 -9.42 -14.71
CA LEU A 420 7.48 -9.99 -15.70
C LEU A 420 6.18 -10.34 -14.99
N TRP A 421 5.04 -9.99 -15.55
CA TRP A 421 3.76 -10.31 -14.91
C TRP A 421 2.65 -10.68 -15.91
N ASN A 422 1.70 -11.43 -15.40
CA ASN A 422 0.49 -11.80 -16.13
C ASN A 422 -0.73 -11.29 -15.37
N TYR A 423 -1.07 -10.02 -15.61
CA TYR A 423 -2.25 -9.38 -15.03
C TYR A 423 -3.53 -9.93 -15.66
N GLN A 424 -4.50 -10.21 -14.82
CA GLN A 424 -5.88 -10.49 -15.18
C GLN A 424 -6.80 -9.76 -14.19
N PRO A 425 -8.02 -9.37 -14.57
CA PRO A 425 -9.00 -8.83 -13.61
C PRO A 425 -9.21 -9.77 -12.43
N PRO A 426 -9.60 -9.25 -11.22
CA PRO A 426 -9.82 -10.10 -10.06
C PRO A 426 -10.94 -11.12 -10.32
N ALA A 427 -10.81 -12.31 -9.73
CA ALA A 427 -11.78 -13.41 -9.89
C ALA A 427 -13.16 -13.08 -9.29
N GLY A 428 -13.16 -12.26 -8.24
CA GLY A 428 -14.34 -11.73 -7.57
C GLY A 428 -14.10 -10.33 -7.03
N THR A 429 -15.18 -9.65 -6.69
CA THR A 429 -15.18 -8.35 -6.02
C THR A 429 -16.22 -8.36 -4.92
N GLY A 430 -15.93 -7.66 -3.81
CA GLY A 430 -16.79 -7.60 -2.63
C GLY A 430 -16.29 -8.41 -1.45
N ALA A 431 -17.01 -8.28 -0.32
CA ALA A 431 -16.55 -8.74 0.99
C ALA A 431 -16.62 -10.27 1.20
N THR A 432 -17.24 -11.01 0.29
CA THR A 432 -17.39 -12.47 0.41
C THR A 432 -16.44 -13.18 -0.53
N TYR A 433 -15.50 -13.92 0.05
CA TYR A 433 -14.59 -14.76 -0.73
C TYR A 433 -15.30 -16.02 -1.22
N THR A 434 -15.07 -16.32 -2.49
CA THR A 434 -15.45 -17.61 -3.08
C THR A 434 -14.24 -18.16 -3.82
N LYS A 435 -13.68 -19.30 -3.33
CA LYS A 435 -12.53 -19.94 -3.99
C LYS A 435 -12.88 -20.21 -5.46
N PRO A 436 -12.20 -19.58 -6.41
CA PRO A 436 -12.49 -19.78 -7.83
C PRO A 436 -12.07 -21.21 -8.24
N ALA A 437 -12.91 -21.87 -9.03
CA ALA A 437 -12.59 -23.20 -9.58
C ALA A 437 -11.37 -23.14 -10.52
N LYS A 438 -11.20 -22.03 -11.22
CA LYS A 438 -10.03 -21.69 -12.06
C LYS A 438 -9.80 -20.19 -11.99
N LEU A 439 -8.53 -19.75 -11.88
CA LEU A 439 -8.19 -18.34 -12.01
C LEU A 439 -8.46 -17.86 -13.44
N PRO A 440 -8.86 -16.58 -13.62
CA PRO A 440 -9.13 -16.03 -14.95
C PRO A 440 -7.86 -15.98 -15.80
N GLY A 441 -8.02 -16.13 -17.12
CA GLY A 441 -6.92 -16.06 -18.08
C GLY A 441 -6.09 -17.34 -18.17
N GLU A 442 -5.12 -17.31 -19.10
CA GLU A 442 -4.21 -18.42 -19.39
C GLU A 442 -2.76 -18.03 -19.03
N PRO A 443 -1.86 -19.00 -18.83
CA PRO A 443 -0.44 -18.72 -18.68
C PRO A 443 0.12 -17.96 -19.89
N ARG A 444 1.02 -17.01 -19.64
CA ARG A 444 1.69 -16.21 -20.67
C ARG A 444 3.18 -16.54 -20.70
N THR A 445 3.70 -16.88 -21.86
CA THR A 445 5.13 -17.13 -22.05
C THR A 445 5.80 -15.89 -22.60
N PHE A 446 6.87 -15.46 -21.94
CA PHE A 446 7.73 -14.36 -22.34
C PHE A 446 9.05 -14.93 -22.91
N ALA A 447 9.43 -14.48 -24.09
CA ALA A 447 10.74 -14.71 -24.69
C ALA A 447 11.55 -13.41 -24.60
N ILE A 448 12.44 -13.33 -23.62
CA ILE A 448 13.28 -12.15 -23.41
C ILE A 448 14.55 -12.28 -24.21
N GLU A 449 14.75 -11.41 -25.20
CA GLU A 449 15.95 -11.28 -26.00
C GLU A 449 16.84 -10.20 -25.39
N LEU A 450 18.04 -10.60 -24.96
CA LEU A 450 19.00 -9.78 -24.25
C LEU A 450 20.13 -9.36 -25.18
N GLU A 451 20.25 -8.08 -25.43
CA GLU A 451 21.31 -7.50 -26.27
C GLU A 451 22.41 -6.87 -25.40
N HIS A 452 23.64 -6.88 -25.87
CA HIS A 452 24.82 -6.28 -25.21
C HIS A 452 25.08 -6.76 -23.77
N LEU A 453 24.61 -7.96 -23.41
CA LEU A 453 24.74 -8.51 -22.06
C LEU A 453 26.12 -9.16 -21.78
N GLY A 454 26.92 -9.43 -22.81
CA GLY A 454 28.17 -10.21 -22.66
C GLY A 454 27.93 -11.71 -22.53
N SER A 455 28.87 -12.43 -21.87
CA SER A 455 28.90 -13.91 -21.84
C SER A 455 28.08 -14.52 -20.70
N VAL A 456 26.93 -13.99 -20.35
CA VAL A 456 26.07 -14.51 -19.26
C VAL A 456 25.33 -15.76 -19.72
N LYS A 457 25.38 -16.84 -18.91
CA LYS A 457 24.83 -18.17 -19.27
C LYS A 457 23.54 -18.52 -18.51
N SER A 458 23.22 -17.83 -17.43
CA SER A 458 22.04 -18.12 -16.63
C SER A 458 21.55 -16.89 -15.89
N ALA A 459 20.25 -16.88 -15.60
CA ALA A 459 19.57 -15.93 -14.73
C ALA A 459 19.03 -16.65 -13.51
N THR A 460 18.65 -15.88 -12.50
CA THR A 460 17.97 -16.34 -11.30
C THR A 460 16.54 -15.82 -11.33
N LEU A 461 15.54 -16.68 -11.17
CA LEU A 461 14.12 -16.35 -11.19
C LEU A 461 13.54 -16.42 -9.78
N LEU A 462 12.92 -15.35 -9.34
CA LEU A 462 12.05 -15.26 -8.18
C LEU A 462 10.61 -15.14 -8.67
N ARG A 463 9.65 -15.78 -8.02
CA ARG A 463 8.23 -15.69 -8.43
C ARG A 463 7.26 -15.70 -7.25
N VAL A 464 6.13 -15.04 -7.46
CA VAL A 464 4.93 -15.07 -6.61
C VAL A 464 3.74 -15.36 -7.51
N ASP A 465 3.01 -16.41 -7.19
CA ASP A 465 1.81 -16.81 -7.91
C ASP A 465 0.90 -17.68 -7.03
N SER A 466 -0.09 -18.35 -7.60
CA SER A 466 -1.01 -19.20 -6.85
C SER A 466 -0.34 -20.34 -6.08
N THR A 467 0.90 -20.72 -6.45
CA THR A 467 1.63 -21.87 -5.88
C THR A 467 2.97 -21.50 -5.22
N HIS A 468 3.42 -20.26 -5.37
CA HIS A 468 4.71 -19.78 -4.86
C HIS A 468 4.52 -18.52 -4.02
N GLY A 469 5.00 -18.58 -2.76
CA GLY A 469 4.95 -17.43 -1.86
C GLY A 469 3.53 -16.96 -1.53
N ASN A 470 2.57 -17.88 -1.48
CA ASN A 470 1.15 -17.64 -1.27
C ASN A 470 0.57 -18.60 -0.23
N SER A 471 0.21 -18.06 0.92
CA SER A 471 -0.39 -18.84 2.03
C SER A 471 -1.91 -19.00 1.92
N LEU A 472 -2.59 -18.21 1.07
CA LEU A 472 -4.05 -18.26 0.90
C LEU A 472 -4.52 -19.66 0.42
N ALA A 473 -3.79 -20.29 -0.51
CA ALA A 473 -4.15 -21.61 -1.01
C ALA A 473 -4.18 -22.65 0.12
N LEU A 474 -3.20 -22.62 1.01
CA LEU A 474 -3.18 -23.52 2.18
C LEU A 474 -4.31 -23.20 3.18
N PHE A 475 -4.63 -21.91 3.37
CA PHE A 475 -5.73 -21.50 4.23
C PHE A 475 -7.08 -22.00 3.69
N ASP A 476 -7.26 -21.96 2.37
CA ASP A 476 -8.43 -22.55 1.69
C ASP A 476 -8.51 -24.07 1.90
N ASP A 477 -7.39 -24.78 1.76
CA ASP A 477 -7.32 -26.23 1.94
C ASP A 477 -7.55 -26.64 3.41
N MET A 478 -7.26 -25.77 4.38
CA MET A 478 -7.63 -25.93 5.79
C MET A 478 -9.12 -25.69 6.07
N GLY A 479 -9.90 -25.28 5.07
CA GLY A 479 -11.33 -24.95 5.22
C GLY A 479 -11.57 -23.56 5.83
N ARG A 480 -10.61 -22.64 5.72
CA ARG A 480 -10.67 -21.25 6.21
C ARG A 480 -11.09 -21.14 7.68
N PRO A 481 -10.35 -21.73 8.62
CA PRO A 481 -10.73 -21.69 10.03
C PRO A 481 -10.78 -20.25 10.55
N ALA A 482 -11.89 -19.86 11.17
CA ALA A 482 -12.04 -18.51 11.74
C ALA A 482 -11.00 -18.25 12.86
N ASN A 483 -10.66 -19.31 13.62
CA ASN A 483 -9.67 -19.26 14.69
C ASN A 483 -8.63 -20.37 14.45
N PRO A 484 -7.61 -20.14 13.62
CA PRO A 484 -6.62 -21.17 13.35
C PRO A 484 -5.79 -21.50 14.60
N THR A 485 -5.45 -22.78 14.75
CA THR A 485 -4.55 -23.25 15.82
C THR A 485 -3.13 -22.74 15.60
N GLN A 486 -2.29 -22.76 16.64
CA GLN A 486 -0.88 -22.38 16.53
C GLN A 486 -0.13 -23.20 15.46
N GLY A 487 -0.46 -24.49 15.32
CA GLY A 487 0.09 -25.35 14.28
C GLY A 487 -0.33 -24.91 12.86
N GLN A 488 -1.59 -24.50 12.69
CA GLN A 488 -2.09 -23.97 11.42
C GLN A 488 -1.44 -22.62 11.08
N ILE A 489 -1.32 -21.71 12.06
CA ILE A 489 -0.61 -20.43 11.89
C ILE A 489 0.85 -20.66 11.47
N ALA A 490 1.55 -21.58 12.14
CA ALA A 490 2.93 -21.92 11.79
C ALA A 490 3.04 -22.48 10.36
N ALA A 491 2.09 -23.34 9.95
CA ALA A 491 2.03 -23.89 8.59
C ALA A 491 1.75 -22.79 7.54
N LEU A 492 0.84 -21.85 7.82
CA LEU A 492 0.53 -20.72 6.94
C LEU A 492 1.75 -19.79 6.77
N ARG A 493 2.46 -19.48 7.86
CA ARG A 493 3.71 -18.70 7.79
C ARG A 493 4.78 -19.41 6.97
N ALA A 494 4.91 -20.73 7.09
CA ALA A 494 5.84 -21.52 6.31
C ALA A 494 5.47 -21.55 4.81
N ALA A 495 4.17 -21.66 4.48
CA ALA A 495 3.68 -21.62 3.10
C ALA A 495 3.87 -20.26 2.43
N ALA A 496 3.92 -19.17 3.20
CA ALA A 496 4.20 -17.82 2.71
C ALA A 496 5.67 -17.58 2.34
N VAL A 497 6.60 -18.45 2.76
CA VAL A 497 8.02 -18.27 2.46
C VAL A 497 8.26 -18.46 0.96
N LEU A 498 8.97 -17.50 0.36
CA LEU A 498 9.41 -17.64 -1.04
C LEU A 498 10.31 -18.89 -1.20
N PRO A 499 10.06 -19.72 -2.20
CA PRO A 499 10.95 -20.83 -2.49
C PRO A 499 12.35 -20.33 -2.88
N PRO A 500 13.38 -21.19 -2.79
CA PRO A 500 14.71 -20.85 -3.30
C PRO A 500 14.64 -20.39 -4.76
N PRO A 501 15.42 -19.37 -5.15
CA PRO A 501 15.41 -18.86 -6.50
C PRO A 501 15.78 -19.94 -7.54
N GLU A 502 15.04 -19.98 -8.65
CA GLU A 502 15.27 -20.94 -9.73
C GLU A 502 16.40 -20.46 -10.66
N ARG A 503 17.26 -21.37 -11.09
CA ARG A 503 18.27 -21.06 -12.11
C ARG A 503 17.70 -21.32 -13.50
N ILE A 504 17.59 -20.28 -14.32
CA ILE A 504 17.09 -20.34 -15.69
C ILE A 504 18.24 -20.18 -16.68
N PRO A 505 18.41 -21.11 -17.66
CA PRO A 505 19.49 -20.99 -18.65
C PRO A 505 19.19 -19.85 -19.64
N ILE A 506 20.24 -19.11 -20.00
CA ILE A 506 20.22 -18.15 -21.12
C ILE A 506 20.90 -18.84 -22.31
N LYS A 507 20.16 -19.00 -23.41
CA LYS A 507 20.65 -19.64 -24.65
C LYS A 507 20.67 -18.61 -25.77
N ASN A 508 21.84 -18.34 -26.33
CA ASN A 508 22.00 -17.36 -27.43
C ASN A 508 21.40 -15.98 -27.09
N GLY A 509 21.60 -15.50 -25.87
CA GLY A 509 21.05 -14.22 -25.43
C GLY A 509 19.53 -14.25 -25.17
N ARG A 510 18.88 -15.41 -25.22
CA ARG A 510 17.44 -15.55 -25.02
C ARG A 510 17.11 -16.38 -23.78
N VAL A 511 16.11 -15.94 -23.04
CA VAL A 511 15.52 -16.66 -21.91
C VAL A 511 14.01 -16.72 -22.07
N GLU A 512 13.41 -17.88 -21.81
CA GLU A 512 11.94 -18.05 -21.83
C GLU A 512 11.42 -18.30 -20.42
N VAL A 513 10.35 -17.59 -20.05
CA VAL A 513 9.70 -17.71 -18.76
C VAL A 513 8.17 -17.74 -18.97
N THR A 514 7.52 -18.76 -18.42
CA THR A 514 6.06 -18.85 -18.42
C THR A 514 5.54 -18.36 -17.08
N ILE A 515 4.63 -17.39 -17.12
CA ILE A 515 4.01 -16.75 -15.95
C ILE A 515 2.54 -17.18 -15.91
N PRO A 516 2.08 -17.88 -14.88
CA PRO A 516 0.67 -18.23 -14.72
C PRO A 516 -0.19 -16.97 -14.53
N SER A 517 -1.51 -17.12 -14.65
CA SER A 517 -2.45 -16.06 -14.26
C SER A 517 -2.16 -15.60 -12.84
N TYR A 518 -2.24 -14.29 -12.57
CA TYR A 518 -1.87 -13.64 -11.32
C TYR A 518 -0.41 -13.84 -10.90
N GLY A 519 0.45 -14.28 -11.82
CA GLY A 519 1.87 -14.43 -11.55
C GLY A 519 2.64 -13.14 -11.73
N LEU A 520 3.60 -12.92 -10.82
CA LEU A 520 4.67 -11.95 -10.91
C LEU A 520 6.00 -12.67 -10.75
N ALA A 521 6.97 -12.37 -11.60
CA ALA A 521 8.32 -12.89 -11.47
C ALA A 521 9.36 -11.79 -11.65
N VAL A 522 10.51 -11.93 -11.01
CA VAL A 522 11.69 -11.09 -11.22
C VAL A 522 12.87 -11.97 -11.64
N LEU A 523 13.41 -11.67 -12.82
CA LEU A 523 14.58 -12.32 -13.38
C LEU A 523 15.81 -11.48 -13.05
N LEU A 524 16.74 -12.06 -12.30
CA LEU A 524 18.00 -11.42 -11.93
C LEU A 524 19.13 -11.97 -12.79
N ILE A 525 19.87 -11.10 -13.44
CA ILE A 525 21.00 -11.43 -14.30
C ILE A 525 22.22 -10.75 -13.73
N GLN A 526 23.21 -11.54 -13.33
CA GLN A 526 24.50 -11.05 -12.82
C GLN A 526 25.51 -11.03 -13.97
N LYS A 527 26.34 -9.99 -14.01
CA LYS A 527 27.49 -9.92 -14.92
C LYS A 527 28.67 -10.75 -14.41
#